data_c260fe400e83c08d9ec492b8c7c58c8d
#
_entry.id   c260fe400e83c08d9ec492b8c7c58c8d
#
_cell.length_a   1.000
_cell.length_b   1.000
_cell.length_c   1.000
_cell.angle_alpha   90.00
_cell.angle_beta   90.00
_cell.angle_gamma   90.00
#
_symmetry.space_group_name_H-M   'P 1'
#
loop_
_entity.id
_entity.type
_entity.pdbx_description
1 polymer ?
#
loop_
_entity_poly.entity_id
_entity_poly.type
_entity_poly.pdbx_seq_one_letter_code
_entity_poly.pdbx_strand_id
1 'polypeptide(L)'
;PPKSVMNLLEITKVKSMARRLYIKEVKGRPDQITFTMYEKAQINAAKIPDLLARMDGALTFRKTEPVQFAFTSRSSRQDFSGKLLETTERILEEMEVLLEDAP
;
A
#
# COMPACT_ATOMS: atom_id res chain seq x y z
N PRO A 1 -2.51 -27.64 -1.72
CA PRO A 1 -3.24 -26.81 -2.66
C PRO A 1 -2.34 -25.75 -3.22
N PRO A 2 -2.58 -25.41 -4.42
CA PRO A 2 -1.80 -24.34 -5.01
C PRO A 2 -2.03 -23.05 -4.23
N LYS A 3 -0.97 -22.37 -3.93
CA LYS A 3 -1.06 -21.09 -3.25
C LYS A 3 -1.95 -20.11 -4.01
N SER A 4 -2.05 -20.31 -5.32
CA SER A 4 -2.85 -19.45 -6.17
C SER A 4 -4.34 -19.43 -5.79
N VAL A 5 -4.85 -20.54 -5.28
CA VAL A 5 -6.27 -20.61 -4.92
C VAL A 5 -6.54 -19.75 -3.68
N MET A 6 -5.70 -19.85 -2.68
CA MET A 6 -5.84 -19.03 -1.48
C MET A 6 -5.58 -17.56 -1.78
N ASN A 7 -4.56 -17.32 -2.61
CA ASN A 7 -4.18 -15.96 -2.96
C ASN A 7 -5.26 -15.22 -3.74
N LEU A 8 -6.12 -15.96 -4.45
CA LEU A 8 -7.17 -15.32 -5.23
C LEU A 8 -8.14 -14.51 -4.36
N LEU A 9 -8.53 -15.07 -3.23
CA LEU A 9 -9.43 -14.36 -2.32
C LEU A 9 -8.72 -13.15 -1.70
N GLU A 10 -7.46 -13.30 -1.33
CA GLU A 10 -6.70 -12.21 -0.75
C GLU A 10 -6.45 -11.11 -1.77
N ILE A 11 -6.20 -11.48 -3.03
CA ILE A 11 -6.01 -10.51 -4.10
C ILE A 11 -7.29 -9.71 -4.31
N THR A 12 -8.44 -10.36 -4.26
CA THR A 12 -9.73 -9.68 -4.40
C THR A 12 -9.92 -8.65 -3.28
N LYS A 13 -9.58 -9.03 -2.06
CA LYS A 13 -9.67 -8.13 -0.92
C LYS A 13 -8.74 -6.94 -1.08
N VAL A 14 -7.50 -7.20 -1.49
CA VAL A 14 -6.51 -6.14 -1.71
C VAL A 14 -6.99 -5.18 -2.79
N LYS A 15 -7.53 -5.70 -3.88
CA LYS A 15 -8.04 -4.85 -4.96
C LYS A 15 -9.18 -3.96 -4.47
N SER A 16 -10.06 -4.52 -3.66
CA SER A 16 -11.16 -3.76 -3.09
C SER A 16 -10.67 -2.63 -2.20
N MET A 17 -9.71 -2.93 -1.32
CA MET A 17 -9.13 -1.94 -0.44
C MET A 17 -8.40 -0.86 -1.24
N ALA A 18 -7.67 -1.27 -2.27
CA ALA A 18 -6.94 -0.34 -3.11
C ALA A 18 -7.89 0.64 -3.81
N ARG A 19 -9.02 0.14 -4.30
CA ARG A 19 -10.01 1.01 -4.94
C ARG A 19 -10.55 2.07 -3.99
N ARG A 20 -10.80 1.69 -2.77
CA ARG A 20 -11.29 2.64 -1.76
C ARG A 20 -10.28 3.75 -1.51
N LEU A 21 -9.00 3.43 -1.65
CA LEU A 21 -7.91 4.36 -1.39
C LEU A 21 -7.45 5.10 -2.64
N TYR A 22 -8.16 4.93 -3.76
CA TYR A 22 -7.80 5.55 -5.04
C TYR A 22 -6.43 5.08 -5.53
N ILE A 23 -6.10 3.84 -5.25
CA ILE A 23 -4.85 3.24 -5.71
C ILE A 23 -5.10 2.58 -7.07
N LYS A 24 -4.36 3.02 -8.05
CA LYS A 24 -4.46 2.55 -9.43
C LYS A 24 -3.72 1.22 -9.61
N GLU A 25 -2.57 1.09 -8.97
CA GLU A 25 -1.71 -0.06 -9.16
C GLU A 25 -0.93 -0.36 -7.90
N VAL A 26 -0.78 -1.64 -7.59
CA VAL A 26 0.08 -2.11 -6.52
C VAL A 26 1.12 -3.02 -7.17
N LYS A 27 2.37 -2.65 -7.06
CA LYS A 27 3.46 -3.43 -7.64
C LYS A 27 4.33 -3.97 -6.52
N GLY A 28 4.36 -5.29 -6.40
CA GLY A 28 5.15 -5.95 -5.36
C GLY A 28 6.45 -6.51 -5.90
N ARG A 29 7.52 -6.26 -5.16
CA ARG A 29 8.84 -6.83 -5.42
C ARG A 29 9.29 -7.47 -4.11
N PRO A 30 10.30 -8.34 -4.14
CA PRO A 30 10.76 -9.01 -2.92
C PRO A 30 11.15 -8.04 -1.80
N ASP A 31 11.61 -6.84 -2.13
CA ASP A 31 12.09 -5.88 -1.15
C ASP A 31 11.28 -4.59 -1.08
N GLN A 32 10.33 -4.42 -1.99
CA GLN A 32 9.60 -3.15 -2.05
C GLN A 32 8.19 -3.35 -2.62
N ILE A 33 7.25 -2.60 -2.07
CA ILE A 33 5.88 -2.58 -2.58
C ILE A 33 5.57 -1.13 -2.94
N THR A 34 5.16 -0.90 -4.18
CA THR A 34 4.85 0.43 -4.68
C THR A 34 3.35 0.55 -4.92
N PHE A 35 2.77 1.63 -4.40
CA PHE A 35 1.34 1.94 -4.55
C PHE A 35 1.23 3.19 -5.40
N THR A 36 0.67 3.05 -6.60
CA THR A 36 0.47 4.18 -7.51
C THR A 36 -0.97 4.65 -7.40
N MET A 37 -1.16 5.93 -7.13
CA MET A 37 -2.49 6.50 -6.94
C MET A 37 -3.09 6.95 -8.25
N TYR A 38 -4.42 7.08 -8.29
CA TYR A 38 -5.07 7.77 -9.41
C TYR A 38 -4.76 9.26 -9.32
N GLU A 39 -4.76 9.93 -10.46
CA GLU A 39 -4.45 11.35 -10.51
C GLU A 39 -5.42 12.20 -9.68
N LYS A 40 -6.66 11.78 -9.61
CA LYS A 40 -7.70 12.52 -8.88
C LYS A 40 -8.06 11.86 -7.56
N ALA A 41 -7.06 11.34 -6.86
CA ALA A 41 -7.31 10.71 -5.58
C ALA A 41 -7.79 11.75 -4.57
N GLN A 42 -8.95 11.47 -3.96
CA GLN A 42 -9.52 12.36 -2.95
C GLN A 42 -9.13 11.89 -1.56
N ILE A 43 -7.86 12.08 -1.24
CA ILE A 43 -7.33 11.73 0.07
C ILE A 43 -7.02 13.00 0.83
N ASN A 44 -6.94 12.86 2.15
CA ASN A 44 -6.58 13.99 3.00
C ASN A 44 -5.06 14.07 3.10
N ALA A 45 -4.47 15.00 2.34
CA ALA A 45 -3.02 15.15 2.31
C ALA A 45 -2.44 15.49 3.69
N ALA A 46 -3.23 16.10 4.56
CA ALA A 46 -2.77 16.42 5.91
C ALA A 46 -2.50 15.18 6.75
N LYS A 47 -3.06 14.05 6.35
CA LYS A 47 -2.85 12.78 7.06
C LYS A 47 -1.62 12.02 6.58
N ILE A 48 -0.99 12.47 5.49
CA ILE A 48 0.19 11.77 4.97
C ILE A 48 1.32 11.72 6.00
N PRO A 49 1.69 12.82 6.67
CA PRO A 49 2.72 12.74 7.70
C PRO A 49 2.40 11.75 8.81
N ASP A 50 1.12 11.69 9.22
CA ASP A 50 0.69 10.74 10.25
C ASP A 50 0.90 9.30 9.78
N LEU A 51 0.53 9.03 8.53
CA LEU A 51 0.71 7.70 7.96
C LEU A 51 2.19 7.32 7.92
N LEU A 52 3.04 8.21 7.46
CA LEU A 52 4.47 7.94 7.37
C LEU A 52 5.08 7.70 8.74
N ALA A 53 4.60 8.43 9.75
CA ALA A 53 5.05 8.24 11.12
C ALA A 53 4.64 6.87 11.66
N ARG A 54 3.43 6.42 11.34
CA ARG A 54 2.94 5.11 11.77
C ARG A 54 3.75 3.98 11.16
N MET A 55 4.23 4.21 9.94
CA MET A 55 5.02 3.20 9.25
C MET A 55 6.49 3.26 9.61
N ASP A 56 6.84 4.17 10.50
CA ASP A 56 8.18 4.26 11.09
C ASP A 56 9.28 4.37 10.02
N GLY A 57 9.03 5.17 9.01
CA GLY A 57 10.00 5.43 7.96
C GLY A 57 10.09 4.37 6.88
N ALA A 58 9.35 3.26 7.02
CA ALA A 58 9.35 2.21 6.01
C ALA A 58 8.55 2.59 4.77
N LEU A 59 7.56 3.46 4.93
CA LEU A 59 6.76 3.95 3.83
C LEU A 59 7.22 5.36 3.46
N THR A 60 7.47 5.58 2.18
CA THR A 60 7.85 6.89 1.67
C THR A 60 6.82 7.39 0.68
N PHE A 61 6.68 8.69 0.62
CA PHE A 61 5.75 9.36 -0.26
C PHE A 61 6.53 9.99 -1.41
N ARG A 62 6.16 9.65 -2.64
CA ARG A 62 6.79 10.21 -3.82
C ARG A 62 5.81 11.14 -4.51
N LYS A 63 6.18 12.39 -4.58
CA LYS A 63 5.33 13.42 -5.19
C LYS A 63 5.58 13.45 -6.70
N THR A 64 5.14 12.40 -7.35
CA THR A 64 5.26 12.24 -8.79
C THR A 64 3.88 12.37 -9.42
N GLU A 65 3.79 12.23 -10.72
CA GLU A 65 2.51 12.21 -11.43
C GLU A 65 2.36 10.90 -12.19
N PRO A 66 1.49 10.02 -11.68
CA PRO A 66 0.70 10.14 -10.45
C PRO A 66 1.54 9.94 -9.18
N VAL A 67 0.98 10.37 -8.06
CA VAL A 67 1.60 10.22 -6.75
C VAL A 67 1.80 8.74 -6.42
N GLN A 68 2.89 8.43 -5.73
CA GLN A 68 3.20 7.08 -5.32
C GLN A 68 3.59 7.00 -3.85
N PHE A 69 3.28 5.85 -3.24
CA PHE A 69 3.83 5.48 -1.95
C PHE A 69 4.69 4.25 -2.17
N ALA A 70 5.82 4.19 -1.52
CA ALA A 70 6.71 3.03 -1.62
C ALA A 70 7.02 2.50 -0.23
N PHE A 71 6.75 1.23 -0.01
CA PHE A 71 7.07 0.56 1.24
C PHE A 71 8.29 -0.31 1.02
N THR A 72 9.33 -0.07 1.81
CA THR A 72 10.58 -0.81 1.71
C THR A 72 10.84 -1.53 3.02
N SER A 73 11.23 -2.80 2.94
CA SER A 73 11.60 -3.55 4.11
C SER A 73 12.84 -2.95 4.76
N ARG A 74 12.81 -2.82 6.07
CA ARG A 74 13.95 -2.32 6.82
C ARG A 74 15.11 -3.30 6.83
N SER A 75 14.80 -4.58 6.79
CA SER A 75 15.79 -5.62 6.83
C SER A 75 16.06 -6.13 5.42
N SER A 76 17.30 -6.07 4.99
CA SER A 76 17.68 -6.60 3.69
C SER A 76 17.52 -8.12 3.62
N ARG A 77 17.36 -8.76 4.78
CA ARG A 77 17.17 -10.21 4.85
C ARG A 77 15.71 -10.62 4.75
N GLN A 78 14.82 -9.69 5.00
CA GLN A 78 13.39 -9.97 4.91
C GLN A 78 12.88 -9.55 3.57
N ASP A 79 12.44 -10.52 2.81
CA ASP A 79 11.71 -10.21 1.62
C ASP A 79 10.24 -10.50 1.89
N PHE A 80 9.40 -10.07 0.99
CA PHE A 80 7.95 -10.25 1.14
C PHE A 80 7.43 -11.47 0.42
N SER A 81 8.32 -12.27 -0.20
CA SER A 81 7.87 -13.32 -1.12
C SER A 81 6.88 -14.28 -0.48
N GLY A 82 7.04 -14.57 0.82
CA GLY A 82 6.11 -15.46 1.50
C GLY A 82 4.94 -14.76 2.16
N LYS A 83 4.98 -13.43 2.29
CA LYS A 83 3.97 -12.66 3.01
C LYS A 83 3.56 -11.39 2.28
N LEU A 84 3.74 -11.38 0.98
CA LEU A 84 3.49 -10.17 0.19
C LEU A 84 2.06 -9.69 0.34
N LEU A 85 1.08 -10.58 0.22
CA LEU A 85 -0.32 -10.20 0.31
C LEU A 85 -0.69 -9.75 1.72
N GLU A 86 -0.21 -10.44 2.74
CA GLU A 86 -0.47 -10.04 4.12
C GLU A 86 0.11 -8.65 4.41
N THR A 87 1.34 -8.44 3.98
CA THR A 87 2.02 -7.16 4.19
C THR A 87 1.30 -6.05 3.45
N THR A 88 0.94 -6.29 2.19
CA THR A 88 0.21 -5.32 1.39
C THR A 88 -1.12 -4.96 2.04
N GLU A 89 -1.86 -5.96 2.50
CA GLU A 89 -3.14 -5.74 3.15
C GLU A 89 -2.99 -4.89 4.40
N ARG A 90 -1.98 -5.17 5.20
CA ARG A 90 -1.72 -4.41 6.41
C ARG A 90 -1.39 -2.95 6.10
N ILE A 91 -0.57 -2.74 5.07
CA ILE A 91 -0.22 -1.38 4.66
C ILE A 91 -1.47 -0.64 4.21
N LEU A 92 -2.33 -1.29 3.43
CA LEU A 92 -3.56 -0.67 2.97
C LEU A 92 -4.48 -0.31 4.12
N GLU A 93 -4.52 -1.14 5.17
CA GLU A 93 -5.28 -0.83 6.36
C GLU A 93 -4.77 0.44 7.02
N GLU A 94 -3.47 0.59 7.12
CA GLU A 94 -2.88 1.80 7.69
C GLU A 94 -3.14 3.01 6.80
N MET A 95 -3.15 2.82 5.49
CA MET A 95 -3.40 3.90 4.55
C MET A 95 -4.83 4.44 4.62
N GLU A 96 -5.74 3.72 5.27
CA GLU A 96 -7.11 4.20 5.41
C GLU A 96 -7.20 5.50 6.21
N VAL A 97 -6.16 5.83 6.95
CA VAL A 97 -6.12 7.13 7.64
C VAL A 97 -6.21 8.28 6.65
N LEU A 98 -5.77 8.06 5.40
CA LEU A 98 -5.83 9.08 4.36
C LEU A 98 -7.26 9.43 3.96
N LEU A 99 -8.22 8.59 4.29
CA LEU A 99 -9.62 8.83 3.99
C LEU A 99 -10.32 9.63 5.09
N GLU A 100 -9.70 9.76 6.25
CA GLU A 100 -10.29 10.50 7.37
C GLU A 100 -10.35 11.98 7.03
N ASP A 101 -11.55 12.53 7.15
CA ASP A 101 -11.78 13.95 6.85
C ASP A 101 -11.39 14.33 5.42
N ALA A 102 -11.42 13.38 4.50
CA ALA A 102 -11.14 13.65 3.10
C ALA A 102 -12.28 14.46 2.47
N PRO A 103 -11.96 15.26 1.46
CA PRO A 103 -12.99 16.08 0.78
C PRO A 103 -14.07 15.26 0.10
#